data_d5362cf4f3b648174f85064b5ea863f4
#
_entry.id   d5362cf4f3b648174f85064b5ea863f4
#
_cell.length_a   1.000
_cell.length_b   1.000
_cell.length_c   1.000
_cell.angle_alpha   90.00
_cell.angle_beta   90.00
_cell.angle_gamma   90.00
#
_symmetry.space_group_name_H-M   'P 1'
#
loop_
_entity.id
_entity.type
_entity.pdbx_description
1 polymer ?
#
loop_
_entity_poly.entity_id
_entity_poly.type
_entity_poly.pdbx_seq_one_letter_code
_entity_poly.pdbx_strand_id
1 'polypeptide(L)'
;MEKKLLIAMDASVYSSNTLHYLERLFGGQEDIRIHLLTVIPCSPSEAASQWLNEQELMNSLSREKQKQCTSAKKFLHRAVERLGRNGIAPEQVSTELKISTTSPAAEVLNCARKGMFDALVIGRRGVSKLEELIMGSVSSTMVQKCHDVPIWIIDGVVDSRTFLVPVDGSHFTLNAVDHLCHILKGNPHAEVTLFHSASMFAQKQDLSEGYCNRLLSPEWCGKHGSDKEIYFLAPRQMLINSGFPPERIHRLETRKGMYPSRQIVRQALIDDFGTIVMGRRHKEMAKGVFGSVTEKVLAMSDNTAVWIVG
;
A
#
# COMPACT_ATOMS: atom_id res chain seq x y z
N MET A 1 17.10 5.79 7.51
CA MET A 1 16.80 5.96 6.05
C MET A 1 15.41 6.53 5.96
N GLU A 2 15.24 7.63 5.24
CA GLU A 2 13.96 8.34 5.15
C GLU A 2 12.95 7.53 4.34
N LYS A 3 11.71 7.46 4.83
CA LYS A 3 10.59 6.77 4.19
C LYS A 3 9.68 7.82 3.55
N LYS A 4 9.39 7.70 2.26
CA LYS A 4 8.60 8.68 1.50
C LYS A 4 7.28 8.07 1.04
N LEU A 5 6.17 8.60 1.50
CA LEU A 5 4.84 8.13 1.15
C LEU A 5 4.08 9.18 0.34
N LEU A 6 3.51 8.77 -0.78
CA LEU A 6 2.54 9.56 -1.55
C LEU A 6 1.12 9.16 -1.16
N ILE A 7 0.32 10.11 -0.71
CA ILE A 7 -1.06 9.88 -0.30
C ILE A 7 -1.99 10.56 -1.29
N ALA A 8 -2.76 9.79 -2.04
CA ALA A 8 -3.78 10.36 -2.91
C ALA A 8 -5.08 10.59 -2.13
N MET A 9 -5.53 11.83 -2.11
CA MET A 9 -6.66 12.29 -1.29
C MET A 9 -7.73 12.98 -2.13
N ASP A 10 -9.00 12.76 -1.77
CA ASP A 10 -10.16 13.31 -2.48
C ASP A 10 -11.16 14.03 -1.56
N ALA A 11 -10.76 14.35 -0.34
CA ALA A 11 -11.57 14.96 0.71
C ALA A 11 -12.80 14.13 1.14
N SER A 12 -12.82 12.82 0.85
CA SER A 12 -13.84 11.89 1.36
C SER A 12 -13.57 11.44 2.79
N VAL A 13 -14.52 10.75 3.39
CA VAL A 13 -14.36 10.07 4.70
C VAL A 13 -13.24 9.02 4.61
N TYR A 14 -13.08 8.35 3.46
CA TYR A 14 -12.04 7.35 3.24
C TYR A 14 -10.63 7.94 3.27
N SER A 15 -10.46 9.19 2.81
CA SER A 15 -9.20 9.93 3.00
C SER A 15 -8.90 10.17 4.49
N SER A 16 -9.92 10.39 5.32
CA SER A 16 -9.75 10.53 6.78
C SER A 16 -9.32 9.22 7.45
N ASN A 17 -9.81 8.08 6.98
CA ASN A 17 -9.38 6.76 7.45
C ASN A 17 -7.92 6.48 7.06
N THR A 18 -7.51 6.90 5.86
CA THR A 18 -6.11 6.81 5.42
C THR A 18 -5.20 7.62 6.34
N LEU A 19 -5.57 8.85 6.71
CA LEU A 19 -4.81 9.65 7.68
C LEU A 19 -4.72 8.95 9.03
N HIS A 20 -5.84 8.42 9.53
CA HIS A 20 -5.88 7.66 10.78
C HIS A 20 -4.90 6.48 10.79
N TYR A 21 -4.88 5.71 9.72
CA TYR A 21 -3.94 4.60 9.55
C TYR A 21 -2.48 5.06 9.64
N LEU A 22 -2.13 6.16 8.96
CA LEU A 22 -0.78 6.71 8.99
C LEU A 22 -0.40 7.23 10.38
N GLU A 23 -1.32 7.91 11.06
CA GLU A 23 -1.16 8.38 12.45
C GLU A 23 -0.84 7.22 13.40
N ARG A 24 -1.62 6.13 13.27
CA ARG A 24 -1.42 4.92 14.08
C ARG A 24 -0.08 4.23 13.81
N LEU A 25 0.35 4.22 12.55
CA LEU A 25 1.56 3.50 12.15
C LEU A 25 2.84 4.32 12.37
N PHE A 26 2.80 5.63 12.13
CA PHE A 26 4.00 6.48 12.07
C PHE A 26 4.04 7.61 13.10
N GLY A 27 3.03 7.78 13.92
CA GLY A 27 3.04 8.81 14.97
C GLY A 27 4.27 8.69 15.87
N GLY A 28 5.03 9.78 15.99
CA GLY A 28 6.28 9.84 16.75
C GLY A 28 7.54 9.36 15.99
N GLN A 29 7.45 9.00 14.71
CA GLN A 29 8.61 8.65 13.88
C GLN A 29 9.14 9.87 13.13
N GLU A 30 10.45 10.13 13.23
CA GLU A 30 11.09 11.29 12.58
C GLU A 30 11.52 11.04 11.14
N ASP A 31 11.68 9.79 10.75
CA ASP A 31 12.20 9.37 9.43
C ASP A 31 11.11 9.15 8.36
N ILE A 32 9.88 9.59 8.61
CA ILE A 32 8.79 9.57 7.64
C ILE A 32 8.61 10.91 6.93
N ARG A 33 8.37 10.89 5.62
CA ARG A 33 7.95 12.04 4.81
C ARG A 33 6.67 11.69 4.07
N ILE A 34 5.68 12.54 4.23
CA ILE A 34 4.35 12.36 3.66
C ILE A 34 4.10 13.45 2.63
N HIS A 35 3.70 13.06 1.43
CA HIS A 35 3.23 13.98 0.40
C HIS A 35 1.74 13.76 0.14
N LEU A 36 0.92 14.73 0.50
CA LEU A 36 -0.53 14.71 0.31
C LEU A 36 -0.87 15.31 -1.05
N LEU A 37 -1.40 14.51 -1.95
CA LEU A 37 -1.76 14.94 -3.31
C LEU A 37 -3.27 14.87 -3.52
N THR A 38 -3.85 15.99 -3.95
CA THR A 38 -5.22 16.04 -4.48
C THR A 38 -5.19 16.45 -5.94
N VAL A 39 -5.89 15.70 -6.80
CA VAL A 39 -5.98 16.00 -8.23
C VAL A 39 -7.42 16.40 -8.57
N ILE A 40 -7.57 17.58 -9.15
CA ILE A 40 -8.87 18.08 -9.66
C ILE A 40 -8.85 18.00 -11.19
N PRO A 41 -9.70 17.15 -11.78
CA PRO A 41 -9.78 17.08 -13.24
C PRO A 41 -10.43 18.33 -13.81
N CYS A 42 -9.88 18.87 -14.90
CA CYS A 42 -10.42 19.96 -15.68
C CYS A 42 -10.60 19.56 -17.14
N SER A 43 -11.41 20.32 -17.89
CA SER A 43 -11.57 20.10 -19.33
C SER A 43 -10.37 20.66 -20.11
N PRO A 44 -10.09 20.18 -21.35
CA PRO A 44 -9.04 20.74 -22.19
C PRO A 44 -9.25 22.23 -22.50
N SER A 45 -10.49 22.71 -22.58
CA SER A 45 -10.82 24.12 -22.78
C SER A 45 -10.45 25.00 -21.58
N GLU A 46 -10.53 24.45 -20.35
CA GLU A 46 -10.08 25.12 -19.12
C GLU A 46 -8.54 25.09 -19.01
N ALA A 47 -7.89 24.08 -19.61
CA ALA A 47 -6.45 23.89 -19.57
C ALA A 47 -5.67 24.61 -20.67
N ALA A 48 -6.33 25.27 -21.61
CA ALA A 48 -5.65 26.16 -22.59
C ALA A 48 -4.78 27.23 -21.90
N SER A 49 -4.86 27.28 -20.59
CA SER A 49 -4.18 28.15 -19.65
C SER A 49 -2.92 27.51 -18.98
N GLN A 50 -2.34 26.42 -19.51
CA GLN A 50 -1.16 25.76 -18.88
C GLN A 50 0.08 26.66 -18.71
N TRP A 51 0.09 27.82 -19.36
CA TRP A 51 1.16 28.82 -19.26
C TRP A 51 0.88 29.90 -18.20
N LEU A 52 -0.29 29.84 -17.53
CA LEU A 52 -0.69 30.81 -16.53
C LEU A 52 -0.07 30.48 -15.17
N ASN A 53 0.19 31.50 -14.39
CA ASN A 53 0.52 31.32 -13.00
C ASN A 53 -0.70 30.74 -12.22
N GLU A 54 -0.49 30.29 -10.98
CA GLU A 54 -1.54 29.61 -10.18
C GLU A 54 -2.80 30.49 -10.00
N GLN A 55 -2.63 31.79 -9.88
CA GLN A 55 -3.71 32.75 -9.68
C GLN A 55 -4.53 32.96 -10.95
N GLU A 56 -3.88 33.09 -12.09
CA GLU A 56 -4.50 33.20 -13.41
C GLU A 56 -5.23 31.92 -13.78
N LEU A 57 -4.62 30.76 -13.51
CA LEU A 57 -5.24 29.45 -13.71
C LEU A 57 -6.51 29.32 -12.87
N MET A 58 -6.46 29.70 -11.59
CA MET A 58 -7.65 29.69 -10.72
C MET A 58 -8.77 30.60 -11.25
N ASN A 59 -8.43 31.77 -11.78
CA ASN A 59 -9.42 32.72 -12.33
C ASN A 59 -10.04 32.22 -13.64
N SER A 60 -9.34 31.39 -14.41
CA SER A 60 -9.85 30.82 -15.68
C SER A 60 -10.80 29.63 -15.46
N LEU A 61 -10.80 29.05 -14.27
CA LEU A 61 -11.67 27.92 -13.94
C LEU A 61 -13.14 28.37 -13.74
N SER A 62 -14.06 27.44 -14.00
CA SER A 62 -15.46 27.63 -13.64
C SER A 62 -15.61 27.86 -12.13
N ARG A 63 -16.67 28.58 -11.72
CA ARG A 63 -16.96 28.85 -10.30
C ARG A 63 -17.06 27.58 -9.45
N GLU A 64 -17.56 26.50 -10.04
CA GLU A 64 -17.65 25.21 -9.38
C GLU A 64 -16.24 24.62 -9.13
N LYS A 65 -15.36 24.64 -10.10
CA LYS A 65 -13.96 24.21 -9.97
C LYS A 65 -13.16 25.04 -8.97
N GLN A 66 -13.36 26.36 -8.98
CA GLN A 66 -12.77 27.25 -7.97
C GLN A 66 -13.19 26.87 -6.55
N LYS A 67 -14.48 26.54 -6.32
CA LYS A 67 -14.97 26.03 -5.03
C LYS A 67 -14.35 24.69 -4.67
N GLN A 68 -14.22 23.75 -5.64
CA GLN A 68 -13.56 22.46 -5.42
C GLN A 68 -12.10 22.65 -5.01
N CYS A 69 -11.34 23.51 -5.71
CA CYS A 69 -9.96 23.84 -5.38
C CYS A 69 -9.83 24.44 -3.96
N THR A 70 -10.71 25.39 -3.64
CA THR A 70 -10.70 26.04 -2.30
C THR A 70 -11.01 25.02 -1.19
N SER A 71 -11.97 24.14 -1.42
CA SER A 71 -12.32 23.07 -0.48
C SER A 71 -11.18 22.07 -0.30
N ALA A 72 -10.53 21.68 -1.40
CA ALA A 72 -9.39 20.77 -1.37
C ALA A 72 -8.19 21.39 -0.63
N LYS A 73 -7.87 22.67 -0.85
CA LYS A 73 -6.81 23.37 -0.10
C LYS A 73 -7.11 23.39 1.42
N LYS A 74 -8.35 23.70 1.80
CA LYS A 74 -8.77 23.67 3.20
C LYS A 74 -8.68 22.26 3.80
N PHE A 75 -9.02 21.25 3.02
CA PHE A 75 -8.92 19.85 3.46
C PHE A 75 -7.47 19.44 3.67
N LEU A 76 -6.57 19.74 2.72
CA LEU A 76 -5.15 19.45 2.84
C LEU A 76 -4.53 20.15 4.07
N HIS A 77 -4.88 21.42 4.30
CA HIS A 77 -4.43 22.15 5.48
C HIS A 77 -4.86 21.47 6.80
N ARG A 78 -6.14 21.10 6.90
CA ARG A 78 -6.65 20.36 8.06
C ARG A 78 -6.00 18.99 8.23
N ALA A 79 -5.64 18.33 7.12
CA ALA A 79 -4.92 17.06 7.17
C ALA A 79 -3.54 17.23 7.79
N VAL A 80 -2.79 18.26 7.41
CA VAL A 80 -1.48 18.59 8.03
C VAL A 80 -1.63 18.88 9.52
N GLU A 81 -2.60 19.71 9.91
CA GLU A 81 -2.86 20.01 11.32
C GLU A 81 -3.23 18.74 12.13
N ARG A 82 -4.02 17.86 11.51
CA ARG A 82 -4.43 16.59 12.14
C ARG A 82 -3.23 15.67 12.34
N LEU A 83 -2.40 15.48 11.32
CA LEU A 83 -1.18 14.68 11.40
C LEU A 83 -0.22 15.24 12.46
N GLY A 84 -0.08 16.59 12.53
CA GLY A 84 0.74 17.27 13.54
C GLY A 84 0.30 16.98 14.96
N ARG A 85 -1.00 17.02 15.24
CA ARG A 85 -1.57 16.67 16.56
C ARG A 85 -1.38 15.21 16.94
N ASN A 86 -1.17 14.32 15.97
CA ASN A 86 -1.01 12.88 16.17
C ASN A 86 0.45 12.41 15.98
N GLY A 87 1.42 13.34 16.12
CA GLY A 87 2.85 13.00 16.23
C GLY A 87 3.59 12.91 14.90
N ILE A 88 3.03 13.41 13.80
CA ILE A 88 3.74 13.57 12.51
C ILE A 88 3.92 15.06 12.29
N ALA A 89 5.13 15.58 12.50
CA ALA A 89 5.39 17.01 12.49
C ALA A 89 5.06 17.67 11.12
N PRO A 90 4.57 18.92 11.09
CA PRO A 90 4.22 19.60 9.85
C PRO A 90 5.36 19.65 8.82
N GLU A 91 6.61 19.71 9.26
CA GLU A 91 7.81 19.70 8.42
C GLU A 91 8.03 18.36 7.70
N GLN A 92 7.40 17.29 8.18
CA GLN A 92 7.40 15.96 7.55
C GLN A 92 6.32 15.83 6.47
N VAL A 93 5.39 16.81 6.36
CA VAL A 93 4.23 16.74 5.48
C VAL A 93 4.27 17.84 4.44
N SER A 94 4.30 17.47 3.18
CA SER A 94 4.12 18.38 2.06
C SER A 94 2.75 18.17 1.41
N THR A 95 2.22 19.22 0.77
CA THR A 95 0.90 19.16 0.14
C THR A 95 0.95 19.67 -1.29
N GLU A 96 0.23 19.03 -2.20
CA GLU A 96 0.07 19.47 -3.58
C GLU A 96 -1.41 19.38 -3.99
N LEU A 97 -1.92 20.48 -4.56
CA LEU A 97 -3.19 20.50 -5.29
C LEU A 97 -2.88 20.63 -6.77
N LYS A 98 -3.19 19.61 -7.54
CA LYS A 98 -2.93 19.55 -8.97
C LYS A 98 -4.23 19.66 -9.76
N ILE A 99 -4.25 20.59 -10.72
CA ILE A 99 -5.33 20.72 -11.70
C ILE A 99 -4.83 20.08 -12.99
N SER A 100 -5.58 19.14 -13.55
CA SER A 100 -5.09 18.36 -14.69
C SER A 100 -6.20 17.99 -15.67
N THR A 101 -5.85 18.00 -16.96
CA THR A 101 -6.69 17.49 -18.04
C THR A 101 -6.65 15.99 -18.20
N THR A 102 -5.71 15.34 -17.53
CA THR A 102 -5.62 13.88 -17.51
C THR A 102 -6.44 13.29 -16.38
N SER A 103 -6.63 11.98 -16.37
CA SER A 103 -7.36 11.33 -15.30
C SER A 103 -6.60 11.43 -13.96
N PRO A 104 -7.29 11.60 -12.83
CA PRO A 104 -6.66 11.65 -11.51
C PRO A 104 -5.72 10.46 -11.25
N ALA A 105 -6.10 9.25 -11.65
CA ALA A 105 -5.25 8.07 -11.53
C ALA A 105 -3.93 8.21 -12.29
N ALA A 106 -3.96 8.74 -13.51
CA ALA A 106 -2.74 8.94 -14.32
C ALA A 106 -1.80 9.96 -13.68
N GLU A 107 -2.34 11.06 -13.14
CA GLU A 107 -1.54 12.10 -12.48
C GLU A 107 -0.91 11.59 -11.18
N VAL A 108 -1.66 10.85 -10.37
CA VAL A 108 -1.14 10.25 -9.13
C VAL A 108 -0.02 9.26 -9.45
N LEU A 109 -0.21 8.37 -10.43
CA LEU A 109 0.82 7.42 -10.86
C LEU A 109 2.07 8.11 -11.40
N ASN A 110 1.89 9.18 -12.17
CA ASN A 110 3.01 9.97 -12.68
C ASN A 110 3.80 10.65 -11.54
N CYS A 111 3.09 11.19 -10.54
CA CYS A 111 3.70 11.74 -9.34
C CYS A 111 4.44 10.66 -8.55
N ALA A 112 3.84 9.49 -8.34
CA ALA A 112 4.43 8.37 -7.62
C ALA A 112 5.78 7.94 -8.22
N ARG A 113 5.82 7.81 -9.56
CA ARG A 113 7.04 7.41 -10.30
C ARG A 113 8.12 8.48 -10.27
N LYS A 114 7.76 9.74 -10.53
CA LYS A 114 8.73 10.85 -10.57
C LYS A 114 9.31 11.19 -9.20
N GLY A 115 8.52 11.06 -8.15
CA GLY A 115 8.91 11.43 -6.78
C GLY A 115 9.73 10.37 -6.06
N MET A 116 9.93 9.18 -6.65
CA MET A 116 10.63 8.05 -6.02
C MET A 116 10.08 7.76 -4.62
N PHE A 117 8.76 7.63 -4.53
CA PHE A 117 8.09 7.28 -3.30
C PHE A 117 8.21 5.79 -2.99
N ASP A 118 8.39 5.44 -1.72
CA ASP A 118 8.44 4.06 -1.26
C ASP A 118 7.07 3.38 -1.33
N ALA A 119 5.98 4.14 -1.20
CA ALA A 119 4.63 3.64 -1.40
C ALA A 119 3.66 4.72 -1.86
N LEU A 120 2.66 4.31 -2.63
CA LEU A 120 1.44 5.04 -2.94
C LEU A 120 0.33 4.56 -2.02
N VAL A 121 -0.21 5.44 -1.18
CA VAL A 121 -1.29 5.13 -0.25
C VAL A 121 -2.60 5.72 -0.76
N ILE A 122 -3.62 4.91 -0.84
CA ILE A 122 -4.94 5.27 -1.37
C ILE A 122 -6.05 4.72 -0.48
N GLY A 123 -7.16 5.45 -0.38
CA GLY A 123 -8.40 4.87 0.13
C GLY A 123 -8.99 3.89 -0.87
N ARG A 124 -9.64 2.83 -0.38
CA ARG A 124 -10.32 1.87 -1.26
C ARG A 124 -11.45 2.54 -2.05
N ARG A 125 -12.15 3.50 -1.46
CA ARG A 125 -13.28 4.25 -2.01
C ARG A 125 -12.97 5.74 -2.00
N GLY A 126 -13.70 6.49 -2.82
CA GLY A 126 -13.62 7.94 -2.87
C GLY A 126 -14.99 8.59 -2.74
N VAL A 127 -15.15 9.80 -3.25
CA VAL A 127 -16.40 10.61 -3.18
C VAL A 127 -17.58 9.98 -3.92
N SER A 128 -17.35 9.07 -4.88
CA SER A 128 -18.41 8.40 -5.61
C SER A 128 -19.03 7.28 -4.78
N LYS A 129 -20.26 7.46 -4.36
CA LYS A 129 -21.07 6.49 -3.60
C LYS A 129 -21.56 5.36 -4.52
N LEU A 130 -20.67 4.48 -4.98
CA LEU A 130 -21.08 3.25 -5.64
C LEU A 130 -20.94 2.09 -4.65
N GLU A 131 -21.92 1.21 -4.68
CA GLU A 131 -22.18 0.01 -3.87
C GLU A 131 -21.06 -0.50 -2.93
N GLU A 132 -21.40 -0.89 -1.73
CA GLU A 132 -20.54 -1.15 -0.56
C GLU A 132 -19.36 -2.13 -0.77
N LEU A 133 -19.33 -2.89 -1.86
CA LEU A 133 -18.33 -3.92 -2.13
C LEU A 133 -17.34 -3.59 -3.26
N ILE A 134 -17.45 -2.44 -3.93
CA ILE A 134 -16.66 -2.15 -5.13
C ILE A 134 -15.58 -1.10 -4.81
N MET A 135 -14.36 -1.38 -5.25
CA MET A 135 -13.27 -0.41 -5.23
C MET A 135 -13.60 0.79 -6.15
N GLY A 136 -13.30 2.01 -5.70
CA GLY A 136 -13.47 3.22 -6.49
C GLY A 136 -12.72 3.15 -7.85
N SER A 137 -13.27 3.77 -8.88
CA SER A 137 -12.71 3.72 -10.26
C SER A 137 -11.25 4.20 -10.33
N VAL A 138 -10.91 5.25 -9.58
CA VAL A 138 -9.54 5.80 -9.52
C VAL A 138 -8.61 4.78 -8.84
N SER A 139 -9.00 4.26 -7.67
CA SER A 139 -8.22 3.26 -6.92
C SER A 139 -8.04 1.97 -7.71
N SER A 140 -9.10 1.48 -8.38
CA SER A 140 -9.05 0.31 -9.25
C SER A 140 -8.07 0.52 -10.42
N THR A 141 -8.11 1.68 -11.07
CA THR A 141 -7.19 2.02 -12.17
C THR A 141 -5.74 2.06 -11.67
N MET A 142 -5.50 2.63 -10.49
CA MET A 142 -4.15 2.68 -9.91
C MET A 142 -3.62 1.27 -9.61
N VAL A 143 -4.40 0.42 -8.97
CA VAL A 143 -4.03 -0.97 -8.70
C VAL A 143 -3.72 -1.74 -9.97
N GLN A 144 -4.50 -1.53 -11.05
CA GLN A 144 -4.29 -2.23 -12.32
C GLN A 144 -3.05 -1.76 -13.09
N LYS A 145 -2.68 -0.48 -12.98
CA LYS A 145 -1.62 0.14 -13.80
C LYS A 145 -0.30 0.36 -13.07
N CYS A 146 -0.28 0.33 -11.74
CA CYS A 146 0.93 0.51 -10.95
C CYS A 146 1.52 -0.84 -10.58
N HIS A 147 2.71 -1.14 -11.11
CA HIS A 147 3.46 -2.37 -10.83
C HIS A 147 4.87 -2.07 -10.30
N ASP A 148 5.28 -0.85 -10.36
CA ASP A 148 6.62 -0.34 -10.11
C ASP A 148 6.75 0.40 -8.77
N VAL A 149 5.61 0.77 -8.16
CA VAL A 149 5.57 1.37 -6.82
C VAL A 149 4.62 0.54 -5.95
N PRO A 150 4.99 0.17 -4.72
CA PRO A 150 4.09 -0.46 -3.77
C PRO A 150 2.82 0.36 -3.55
N ILE A 151 1.65 -0.29 -3.55
CA ILE A 151 0.36 0.37 -3.30
C ILE A 151 -0.24 -0.16 -2.00
N TRP A 152 -0.63 0.77 -1.14
CA TRP A 152 -1.38 0.47 0.07
C TRP A 152 -2.82 0.94 -0.10
N ILE A 153 -3.73 0.02 0.04
CA ILE A 153 -5.17 0.27 -0.05
C ILE A 153 -5.74 0.22 1.35
N ILE A 154 -6.28 1.34 1.83
CA ILE A 154 -6.85 1.46 3.16
C ILE A 154 -8.36 1.41 3.06
N ASP A 155 -8.97 0.45 3.73
CA ASP A 155 -10.42 0.33 3.82
C ASP A 155 -10.89 0.42 5.27
N GLY A 156 -11.90 1.25 5.53
CA GLY A 156 -12.42 1.46 6.87
C GLY A 156 -11.44 2.08 7.87
N VAL A 157 -11.73 1.91 9.14
CA VAL A 157 -10.88 2.36 10.25
C VAL A 157 -10.00 1.19 10.69
N VAL A 158 -8.69 1.35 10.59
CA VAL A 158 -7.71 0.31 10.94
C VAL A 158 -6.92 0.78 12.16
N ASP A 159 -7.20 0.21 13.31
CA ASP A 159 -6.54 0.52 14.58
C ASP A 159 -5.41 -0.43 14.94
N SER A 160 -5.49 -1.67 14.48
CA SER A 160 -4.52 -2.72 14.76
C SER A 160 -3.18 -2.47 14.06
N ARG A 161 -2.08 -2.71 14.75
CA ARG A 161 -0.70 -2.62 14.26
C ARG A 161 -0.10 -4.00 13.96
N THR A 162 -0.94 -4.99 13.76
CA THR A 162 -0.56 -6.35 13.43
C THR A 162 -0.61 -6.57 11.93
N PHE A 163 0.41 -7.22 11.40
CA PHE A 163 0.61 -7.46 9.99
C PHE A 163 0.52 -8.95 9.68
N LEU A 164 -0.40 -9.35 8.81
CA LEU A 164 -0.46 -10.69 8.26
C LEU A 164 0.32 -10.72 6.94
N VAL A 165 1.33 -11.58 6.86
CA VAL A 165 2.13 -11.78 5.65
C VAL A 165 1.90 -13.19 5.12
N PRO A 166 1.06 -13.36 4.09
CA PRO A 166 0.91 -14.62 3.39
C PRO A 166 2.21 -15.01 2.69
N VAL A 167 2.73 -16.21 3.00
CA VAL A 167 3.99 -16.72 2.43
C VAL A 167 3.72 -17.95 1.56
N ASP A 168 4.32 -17.99 0.37
CA ASP A 168 4.15 -19.07 -0.62
C ASP A 168 5.47 -19.61 -1.19
N GLY A 169 6.60 -19.09 -0.72
CA GLY A 169 7.93 -19.44 -1.21
C GLY A 169 8.33 -18.71 -2.49
N SER A 170 7.51 -17.82 -3.02
CA SER A 170 7.85 -17.05 -4.20
C SER A 170 8.75 -15.85 -3.87
N HIS A 171 9.48 -15.38 -4.87
CA HIS A 171 10.24 -14.13 -4.76
C HIS A 171 9.35 -12.90 -4.54
N PHE A 172 8.07 -12.95 -4.96
CA PHE A 172 7.11 -11.87 -4.72
C PHE A 172 6.80 -11.72 -3.23
N THR A 173 6.71 -12.84 -2.49
CA THR A 173 6.61 -12.79 -1.03
C THR A 173 7.83 -12.11 -0.41
N LEU A 174 9.05 -12.45 -0.88
CA LEU A 174 10.26 -11.84 -0.34
C LEU A 174 10.36 -10.35 -0.65
N ASN A 175 9.90 -9.90 -1.84
CA ASN A 175 9.77 -8.46 -2.14
C ASN A 175 8.82 -7.75 -1.17
N ALA A 176 7.68 -8.39 -0.87
CA ALA A 176 6.72 -7.84 0.08
C ALA A 176 7.31 -7.72 1.50
N VAL A 177 8.08 -8.73 1.91
CA VAL A 177 8.78 -8.71 3.20
C VAL A 177 9.90 -7.66 3.23
N ASP A 178 10.67 -7.51 2.15
CA ASP A 178 11.73 -6.49 2.04
C ASP A 178 11.13 -5.08 2.18
N HIS A 179 10.04 -4.82 1.45
CA HIS A 179 9.30 -3.56 1.59
C HIS A 179 8.79 -3.34 3.03
N LEU A 180 8.21 -4.36 3.64
CA LEU A 180 7.74 -4.30 5.03
C LEU A 180 8.90 -4.03 5.99
N CYS A 181 10.05 -4.68 5.81
CA CYS A 181 11.27 -4.43 6.58
C CYS A 181 11.72 -2.96 6.49
N HIS A 182 11.73 -2.39 5.27
CA HIS A 182 12.08 -0.99 5.05
C HIS A 182 11.11 -0.06 5.78
N ILE A 183 9.81 -0.25 5.60
CA ILE A 183 8.77 0.62 6.16
C ILE A 183 8.67 0.52 7.68
N LEU A 184 8.74 -0.68 8.23
CA LEU A 184 8.58 -0.89 9.68
C LEU A 184 9.89 -0.78 10.46
N LYS A 185 11.02 -0.50 9.81
CA LYS A 185 12.30 -0.30 10.49
C LYS A 185 12.17 0.79 11.56
N GLY A 186 12.52 0.42 12.80
CA GLY A 186 12.41 1.32 13.95
C GLY A 186 11.00 1.51 14.51
N ASN A 187 9.98 0.85 13.95
CA ASN A 187 8.63 0.91 14.52
C ASN A 187 8.55 0.09 15.82
N PRO A 188 8.19 0.72 16.96
CA PRO A 188 8.24 0.03 18.26
C PRO A 188 7.01 -0.85 18.55
N HIS A 189 5.97 -0.78 17.71
CA HIS A 189 4.65 -1.36 18.02
C HIS A 189 4.16 -2.38 17.01
N ALA A 190 4.79 -2.47 15.83
CA ALA A 190 4.35 -3.39 14.80
C ALA A 190 4.67 -4.84 15.17
N GLU A 191 3.73 -5.73 14.90
CA GLU A 191 3.90 -7.17 15.01
C GLU A 191 3.64 -7.83 13.66
N VAL A 192 4.45 -8.81 13.29
CA VAL A 192 4.39 -9.48 12.00
C VAL A 192 4.09 -10.95 12.18
N THR A 193 3.06 -11.45 11.53
CA THR A 193 2.68 -12.85 11.54
C THR A 193 2.78 -13.44 10.14
N LEU A 194 3.61 -14.46 9.98
CA LEU A 194 3.77 -15.23 8.75
C LEU A 194 2.68 -16.31 8.67
N PHE A 195 1.99 -16.39 7.54
CA PHE A 195 0.90 -17.32 7.32
C PHE A 195 1.03 -18.05 5.99
N HIS A 196 1.05 -19.37 5.98
CA HIS A 196 1.05 -20.17 4.77
C HIS A 196 -0.33 -20.77 4.51
N SER A 197 -0.87 -20.49 3.33
CA SER A 197 -2.10 -21.10 2.82
C SER A 197 -1.75 -22.06 1.69
N ALA A 198 -1.70 -23.36 1.98
CA ALA A 198 -1.40 -24.38 1.00
C ALA A 198 -2.65 -24.66 0.15
N SER A 199 -2.56 -24.40 -1.15
CA SER A 199 -3.57 -24.85 -2.12
C SER A 199 -3.28 -26.27 -2.54
N MET A 200 -4.32 -27.10 -2.59
CA MET A 200 -4.21 -28.48 -3.13
C MET A 200 -3.80 -28.52 -4.60
N PHE A 201 -3.95 -27.40 -5.33
CA PHE A 201 -3.66 -27.29 -6.76
C PHE A 201 -2.47 -26.38 -7.06
N ALA A 202 -1.77 -25.84 -6.05
CA ALA A 202 -0.63 -24.99 -6.28
C ALA A 202 0.59 -25.83 -6.69
N GLN A 203 1.22 -25.48 -7.80
CA GLN A 203 2.55 -25.95 -8.10
C GLN A 203 3.52 -25.39 -7.04
N LYS A 204 4.40 -26.24 -6.53
CA LYS A 204 5.50 -25.78 -5.66
C LYS A 204 6.29 -24.73 -6.43
N GLN A 205 6.41 -23.56 -5.86
CA GLN A 205 7.34 -22.55 -6.33
C GLN A 205 8.59 -22.67 -5.48
N ASP A 206 9.66 -23.10 -6.11
CA ASP A 206 10.95 -23.11 -5.46
C ASP A 206 11.58 -21.71 -5.56
N LEU A 207 12.11 -21.23 -4.44
CA LEU A 207 12.86 -19.99 -4.40
C LEU A 207 14.11 -20.19 -5.27
N SER A 208 14.26 -19.39 -6.34
CA SER A 208 15.47 -19.50 -7.16
C SER A 208 16.69 -19.15 -6.33
N GLU A 209 17.74 -19.95 -6.44
CA GLU A 209 18.98 -19.79 -5.69
C GLU A 209 19.56 -18.36 -5.83
N GLY A 210 19.57 -17.80 -7.03
CA GLY A 210 20.07 -16.45 -7.30
C GLY A 210 19.27 -15.36 -6.60
N TYR A 211 17.96 -15.56 -6.39
CA TYR A 211 17.13 -14.60 -5.68
C TYR A 211 17.32 -14.68 -4.16
N CYS A 212 17.41 -15.90 -3.64
CA CYS A 212 17.74 -16.16 -2.25
C CYS A 212 19.09 -15.53 -1.88
N ASN A 213 20.14 -15.75 -2.70
CA ASN A 213 21.48 -15.23 -2.46
C ASN A 213 21.56 -13.69 -2.46
N ARG A 214 20.67 -13.02 -3.17
CA ARG A 214 20.62 -11.55 -3.23
C ARG A 214 20.00 -10.93 -1.98
N LEU A 215 18.97 -11.54 -1.42
CA LEU A 215 18.23 -11.00 -0.27
C LEU A 215 18.71 -11.53 1.08
N LEU A 216 19.27 -12.72 1.07
CA LEU A 216 19.90 -13.37 2.21
C LEU A 216 21.42 -13.52 1.91
N SER A 217 22.11 -14.43 2.49
CA SER A 217 23.50 -14.71 2.09
C SER A 217 23.62 -16.05 1.36
N PRO A 218 24.62 -16.24 0.46
CA PRO A 218 24.87 -17.54 -0.17
C PRO A 218 25.07 -18.66 0.86
N GLU A 219 25.73 -18.37 1.98
CA GLU A 219 25.94 -19.30 3.07
C GLU A 219 24.60 -19.74 3.71
N TRP A 220 23.72 -18.78 3.98
CA TRP A 220 22.40 -19.06 4.53
C TRP A 220 21.55 -19.88 3.55
N CYS A 221 21.55 -19.51 2.27
CA CYS A 221 20.79 -20.21 1.23
C CYS A 221 21.33 -21.63 0.99
N GLY A 222 22.64 -21.83 1.02
CA GLY A 222 23.26 -23.16 0.94
C GLY A 222 22.85 -24.08 2.08
N LYS A 223 22.69 -23.53 3.29
CA LYS A 223 22.26 -24.28 4.48
C LYS A 223 20.76 -24.59 4.51
N HIS A 224 19.92 -23.67 4.05
CA HIS A 224 18.48 -23.73 4.22
C HIS A 224 17.68 -23.85 2.91
N GLY A 225 18.30 -23.71 1.75
CA GLY A 225 17.63 -23.67 0.44
C GLY A 225 16.80 -24.91 0.11
N SER A 226 17.19 -26.09 0.64
CA SER A 226 16.43 -27.34 0.47
C SER A 226 15.43 -27.62 1.61
N ASP A 227 15.30 -26.72 2.60
CA ASP A 227 14.40 -26.92 3.71
C ASP A 227 12.94 -26.83 3.24
N LYS A 228 12.11 -27.78 3.69
CA LYS A 228 10.68 -27.82 3.36
C LYS A 228 9.91 -26.59 3.87
N GLU A 229 10.46 -25.91 4.88
CA GLU A 229 9.85 -24.72 5.50
C GLU A 229 10.54 -23.42 5.05
N ILE A 230 11.29 -23.44 3.99
CA ILE A 230 12.03 -22.27 3.44
C ILE A 230 11.11 -21.04 3.27
N TYR A 231 9.83 -21.26 2.95
CA TYR A 231 8.83 -20.21 2.79
C TYR A 231 8.50 -19.46 4.09
N PHE A 232 8.78 -20.04 5.27
CA PHE A 232 8.74 -19.35 6.56
C PHE A 232 10.11 -18.86 7.01
N LEU A 233 11.14 -19.66 6.78
CA LEU A 233 12.50 -19.39 7.25
C LEU A 233 13.10 -18.15 6.59
N ALA A 234 12.95 -18.01 5.26
CA ALA A 234 13.50 -16.90 4.51
C ALA A 234 12.87 -15.55 4.91
N PRO A 235 11.53 -15.37 4.91
CA PRO A 235 10.89 -14.16 5.41
C PRO A 235 11.27 -13.81 6.85
N ARG A 236 11.30 -14.80 7.73
CA ARG A 236 11.69 -14.60 9.13
C ARG A 236 13.13 -14.10 9.24
N GLN A 237 14.05 -14.69 8.49
CA GLN A 237 15.45 -14.27 8.51
C GLN A 237 15.62 -12.85 7.98
N MET A 238 14.89 -12.46 6.94
CA MET A 238 14.91 -11.09 6.41
C MET A 238 14.45 -10.08 7.47
N LEU A 239 13.36 -10.37 8.18
CA LEU A 239 12.87 -9.52 9.27
C LEU A 239 13.92 -9.35 10.37
N ILE A 240 14.55 -10.45 10.80
CA ILE A 240 15.63 -10.40 11.80
C ILE A 240 16.83 -9.59 11.31
N ASN A 241 17.27 -9.81 10.08
CA ASN A 241 18.39 -9.09 9.48
C ASN A 241 18.13 -7.58 9.35
N SER A 242 16.86 -7.17 9.19
CA SER A 242 16.45 -5.76 9.17
C SER A 242 16.42 -5.11 10.56
N GLY A 243 16.63 -5.88 11.62
CA GLY A 243 16.57 -5.44 13.01
C GLY A 243 15.18 -5.55 13.64
N PHE A 244 14.25 -6.29 13.03
CA PHE A 244 12.93 -6.54 13.64
C PHE A 244 13.07 -7.52 14.81
N PRO A 245 12.52 -7.21 16.01
CA PRO A 245 12.66 -8.04 17.19
C PRO A 245 12.06 -9.45 16.97
N PRO A 246 12.81 -10.52 17.23
CA PRO A 246 12.34 -11.90 17.00
C PRO A 246 11.06 -12.26 17.75
N GLU A 247 10.81 -11.65 18.91
CA GLU A 247 9.63 -11.85 19.76
C GLU A 247 8.35 -11.21 19.16
N ARG A 248 8.49 -10.33 18.20
CA ARG A 248 7.38 -9.72 17.45
C ARG A 248 7.16 -10.34 16.07
N ILE A 249 7.87 -11.42 15.77
CA ILE A 249 7.71 -12.21 14.55
C ILE A 249 7.02 -13.51 14.89
N HIS A 250 5.77 -13.64 14.52
CA HIS A 250 4.93 -14.79 14.80
C HIS A 250 4.76 -15.67 13.55
N ARG A 251 4.30 -16.88 13.77
CA ARG A 251 3.96 -17.83 12.72
C ARG A 251 2.65 -18.53 13.06
N LEU A 252 1.76 -18.63 12.08
CA LEU A 252 0.57 -19.46 12.16
C LEU A 252 0.81 -20.83 11.50
N GLU A 253 0.03 -21.80 11.93
CA GLU A 253 0.02 -23.13 11.28
C GLU A 253 -0.46 -23.03 9.83
N THR A 254 0.15 -23.84 8.97
CA THR A 254 -0.25 -23.94 7.57
C THR A 254 -1.69 -24.42 7.43
N ARG A 255 -2.53 -23.62 6.78
CA ARG A 255 -3.89 -24.01 6.43
C ARG A 255 -3.95 -24.62 5.03
N LYS A 256 -4.60 -25.77 4.91
CA LYS A 256 -4.83 -26.44 3.62
C LYS A 256 -6.23 -26.13 3.12
N GLY A 257 -6.40 -25.83 1.81
CA GLY A 257 -7.71 -25.60 1.24
C GLY A 257 -7.68 -25.25 -0.24
N MET A 258 -8.86 -25.11 -0.85
CA MET A 258 -9.00 -24.84 -2.28
C MET A 258 -8.73 -23.37 -2.65
N TYR A 259 -8.99 -22.44 -1.73
CA TYR A 259 -8.98 -21.00 -2.02
C TYR A 259 -8.09 -20.24 -1.05
N PRO A 260 -6.80 -20.05 -1.35
CA PRO A 260 -5.86 -19.31 -0.50
C PRO A 260 -6.35 -17.91 -0.13
N SER A 261 -6.93 -17.17 -1.08
CA SER A 261 -7.46 -15.82 -0.83
C SER A 261 -8.51 -15.79 0.29
N ARG A 262 -9.45 -16.76 0.31
CA ARG A 262 -10.46 -16.87 1.38
C ARG A 262 -9.85 -17.21 2.72
N GLN A 263 -8.82 -18.05 2.74
CA GLN A 263 -8.12 -18.41 3.98
C GLN A 263 -7.37 -17.21 4.56
N ILE A 264 -6.69 -16.44 3.70
CA ILE A 264 -5.96 -15.23 4.10
C ILE A 264 -6.92 -14.20 4.72
N VAL A 265 -8.01 -13.87 4.01
CA VAL A 265 -8.98 -12.87 4.51
C VAL A 265 -9.66 -13.36 5.77
N ARG A 266 -10.08 -14.64 5.83
CA ARG A 266 -10.69 -15.22 7.03
C ARG A 266 -9.72 -15.17 8.22
N GLN A 267 -8.44 -15.46 8.01
CA GLN A 267 -7.45 -15.42 9.08
C GLN A 267 -7.24 -13.98 9.57
N ALA A 268 -7.18 -13.02 8.64
CA ALA A 268 -7.07 -11.61 8.99
C ALA A 268 -8.24 -11.13 9.86
N LEU A 269 -9.46 -11.55 9.53
CA LEU A 269 -10.66 -11.18 10.30
C LEU A 269 -10.74 -11.88 11.67
N ILE A 270 -10.36 -13.17 11.76
CA ILE A 270 -10.48 -13.93 13.02
C ILE A 270 -9.50 -13.41 14.07
N ASP A 271 -8.28 -13.10 13.68
CA ASP A 271 -7.21 -12.69 14.59
C ASP A 271 -7.01 -11.15 14.62
N ASP A 272 -7.95 -10.40 14.04
CA ASP A 272 -7.96 -8.92 14.00
C ASP A 272 -6.66 -8.31 13.45
N PHE A 273 -6.15 -8.85 12.33
CA PHE A 273 -5.01 -8.26 11.65
C PHE A 273 -5.41 -6.96 10.94
N GLY A 274 -4.74 -5.86 11.30
CA GLY A 274 -4.99 -4.56 10.69
C GLY A 274 -4.49 -4.45 9.25
N THR A 275 -3.44 -5.19 8.90
CA THR A 275 -2.82 -5.09 7.57
C THR A 275 -2.46 -6.46 7.00
N ILE A 276 -2.81 -6.68 5.73
CA ILE A 276 -2.35 -7.82 4.93
C ILE A 276 -1.28 -7.32 3.96
N VAL A 277 -0.09 -7.93 3.97
CA VAL A 277 1.03 -7.54 3.09
C VAL A 277 1.30 -8.64 2.08
N MET A 278 1.17 -8.34 0.80
CA MET A 278 1.24 -9.34 -0.27
C MET A 278 2.16 -8.93 -1.41
N GLY A 279 2.93 -9.88 -1.90
CA GLY A 279 3.59 -9.77 -3.20
C GLY A 279 2.59 -9.96 -4.35
N ARG A 280 2.84 -9.29 -5.46
CA ARG A 280 2.02 -9.38 -6.68
C ARG A 280 2.85 -9.82 -7.88
N ARG A 281 2.37 -10.85 -8.59
CA ARG A 281 2.96 -11.29 -9.86
C ARG A 281 2.63 -10.31 -10.97
N HIS A 282 3.59 -10.03 -11.85
CA HIS A 282 3.31 -9.26 -13.06
C HIS A 282 2.30 -9.98 -13.97
N LYS A 283 1.44 -9.21 -14.65
CA LYS A 283 0.38 -9.74 -15.53
C LYS A 283 0.88 -10.70 -16.62
N GLU A 284 2.09 -10.52 -17.10
CA GLU A 284 2.68 -11.36 -18.14
C GLU A 284 2.92 -12.82 -17.71
N MET A 285 2.99 -13.07 -16.40
CA MET A 285 3.12 -14.43 -15.84
C MET A 285 1.79 -15.08 -15.49
N ALA A 286 0.69 -14.33 -15.50
CA ALA A 286 -0.64 -14.83 -15.15
C ALA A 286 -1.38 -15.34 -16.40
N LYS A 287 -1.10 -16.58 -16.84
CA LYS A 287 -1.94 -17.30 -17.80
C LYS A 287 -3.22 -17.79 -17.10
N GLY A 288 -4.32 -17.05 -17.20
CA GLY A 288 -5.62 -17.51 -16.71
C GLY A 288 -6.67 -16.40 -16.55
N VAL A 289 -7.91 -16.74 -16.83
CA VAL A 289 -9.12 -15.87 -16.84
C VAL A 289 -9.60 -15.51 -15.42
N PHE A 290 -9.02 -16.09 -14.38
CA PHE A 290 -9.42 -15.85 -12.98
C PHE A 290 -8.36 -15.03 -12.25
N GLY A 291 -8.78 -13.91 -11.67
CA GLY A 291 -7.95 -12.95 -10.96
C GLY A 291 -6.99 -13.59 -9.95
N SER A 292 -5.84 -12.95 -9.78
CA SER A 292 -4.79 -13.39 -8.86
C SER A 292 -5.30 -13.53 -7.41
N VAL A 293 -4.56 -14.25 -6.55
CA VAL A 293 -4.89 -14.34 -5.12
C VAL A 293 -4.97 -12.93 -4.51
N THR A 294 -4.06 -12.04 -4.90
CA THR A 294 -4.01 -10.64 -4.45
C THR A 294 -5.28 -9.87 -4.83
N GLU A 295 -5.76 -9.99 -6.08
CA GLU A 295 -7.01 -9.33 -6.49
C GLU A 295 -8.23 -9.84 -5.71
N LYS A 296 -8.28 -11.15 -5.45
CA LYS A 296 -9.36 -11.76 -4.66
C LYS A 296 -9.29 -11.35 -3.19
N VAL A 297 -8.09 -11.28 -2.59
CA VAL A 297 -7.92 -10.77 -1.23
C VAL A 297 -8.41 -9.34 -1.16
N LEU A 298 -7.96 -8.48 -2.08
CA LEU A 298 -8.38 -7.09 -2.13
C LEU A 298 -9.91 -6.93 -2.28
N ALA A 299 -10.54 -7.77 -3.11
CA ALA A 299 -11.99 -7.72 -3.30
C ALA A 299 -12.79 -8.15 -2.06
N MET A 300 -12.25 -9.07 -1.25
CA MET A 300 -12.92 -9.63 -0.07
C MET A 300 -12.54 -8.98 1.26
N SER A 301 -11.43 -8.22 1.30
CA SER A 301 -11.01 -7.50 2.51
C SER A 301 -11.98 -6.38 2.82
N ASP A 302 -12.30 -6.20 4.09
CA ASP A 302 -13.14 -5.13 4.62
C ASP A 302 -12.53 -4.66 5.95
N ASN A 303 -12.57 -3.36 6.21
CA ASN A 303 -11.96 -2.74 7.40
C ASN A 303 -10.49 -3.17 7.65
N THR A 304 -9.73 -3.32 6.58
CA THR A 304 -8.36 -3.83 6.61
C THR A 304 -7.50 -3.08 5.59
N ALA A 305 -6.26 -2.79 5.93
CA ALA A 305 -5.28 -2.29 4.98
C ALA A 305 -4.70 -3.46 4.17
N VAL A 306 -4.54 -3.28 2.85
CA VAL A 306 -3.86 -4.26 1.99
C VAL A 306 -2.68 -3.59 1.30
N TRP A 307 -1.46 -4.05 1.59
CA TRP A 307 -0.25 -3.62 0.91
C TRP A 307 0.06 -4.58 -0.24
N ILE A 308 0.21 -4.03 -1.43
CA ILE A 308 0.52 -4.78 -2.65
C ILE A 308 1.89 -4.33 -3.13
N VAL A 309 2.85 -5.24 -3.16
CA VAL A 309 4.22 -5.02 -3.61
C VAL A 309 4.45 -5.77 -4.91
N GLY A 310 4.89 -5.07 -5.96
CA GLY A 310 5.16 -5.61 -7.30
C GLY A 310 6.58 -6.01 -7.53
#